data_24709d3059dbe995ed89c0c1e63bc54e
#
_entry.id   24709d3059dbe995ed89c0c1e63bc54e
#
_cell.length_a   1.000
_cell.length_b   1.000
_cell.length_c   1.000
_cell.angle_alpha   90.00
_cell.angle_beta   90.00
_cell.angle_gamma   90.00
#
_symmetry.space_group_name_H-M   'P 1'
#
loop_
_entity.id
_entity.type
_entity.pdbx_description
1 polymer ?
#
loop_
_entity_poly.entity_id
_entity_poly.type
_entity_poly.pdbx_seq_one_letter_code
_entity_poly.pdbx_strand_id
1 'polypeptide(L)'
;YSLSVATGDSVTLIYSCLGYNKAERILPQVTKDMRLNVQMNYTSLELGEVVATAIRKQTTTLETLNADRVKLLPDPAGGSIESLVVTFAGVTSNNELSSQYSVRGGSYDENIVYVNGLEVFRPLLIRSGQQEGLSFINPDMTEAVNFSAGGFETRYGDKMSSVLDITYKKPKIFE
;
A
#
# COMPACT_ATOMS: atom_id res chain seq x y z
N TYR A 1 -31.98 33.40 11.78
CA TYR A 1 -31.16 33.56 12.97
C TYR A 1 -31.17 35.02 13.39
N SER A 2 -31.25 35.28 14.69
CA SER A 2 -31.06 36.63 15.27
C SER A 2 -29.82 36.60 16.16
N LEU A 3 -28.96 37.58 16.00
CA LEU A 3 -27.73 37.73 16.78
C LEU A 3 -27.72 39.12 17.40
N SER A 4 -27.50 39.22 18.69
CA SER A 4 -27.35 40.48 19.42
C SER A 4 -25.86 40.82 19.53
N VAL A 5 -25.50 42.01 19.11
CA VAL A 5 -24.12 42.49 19.09
C VAL A 5 -24.06 43.86 19.76
N ALA A 6 -22.95 44.16 20.47
CA ALA A 6 -22.73 45.45 21.07
C ALA A 6 -22.63 46.53 19.99
N THR A 7 -23.27 47.70 20.28
CA THR A 7 -23.25 48.86 19.37
C THR A 7 -21.92 49.60 19.49
N GLY A 8 -21.35 49.99 18.36
CA GLY A 8 -20.15 50.84 18.31
C GLY A 8 -18.88 50.15 17.86
N ASP A 9 -18.80 48.83 17.92
CA ASP A 9 -17.62 48.04 17.54
C ASP A 9 -17.70 47.48 16.12
N SER A 10 -16.54 47.15 15.54
CA SER A 10 -16.46 46.42 14.28
C SER A 10 -16.74 44.94 14.55
N VAL A 11 -17.61 44.33 13.76
CA VAL A 11 -18.03 42.95 13.92
C VAL A 11 -17.74 42.19 12.63
N THR A 12 -17.07 41.05 12.78
CA THR A 12 -16.88 40.09 11.70
C THR A 12 -17.87 38.97 11.85
N LEU A 13 -18.74 38.82 10.88
CA LEU A 13 -19.71 37.74 10.80
C LEU A 13 -19.18 36.64 9.88
N ILE A 14 -19.05 35.41 10.41
CA ILE A 14 -18.64 34.24 9.68
C ILE A 14 -19.85 33.31 9.52
N TYR A 15 -20.20 33.06 8.26
CA TYR A 15 -21.30 32.19 7.89
C TYR A 15 -20.70 30.83 7.46
N SER A 16 -21.14 29.77 8.10
CA SER A 16 -20.74 28.40 7.73
C SER A 16 -21.95 27.47 7.65
N CYS A 17 -22.01 26.70 6.58
CA CYS A 17 -23.03 25.68 6.38
C CYS A 17 -22.39 24.48 5.67
N LEU A 18 -22.86 23.29 6.00
CA LEU A 18 -22.38 22.06 5.36
C LEU A 18 -22.66 22.11 3.84
N GLY A 19 -21.64 21.86 3.01
CA GLY A 19 -21.76 21.92 1.56
C GLY A 19 -21.61 23.31 0.95
N TYR A 20 -21.28 24.35 1.73
CA TYR A 20 -21.05 25.69 1.26
C TYR A 20 -19.70 26.25 1.69
N ASN A 21 -19.11 27.11 0.86
CA ASN A 21 -17.91 27.86 1.22
C ASN A 21 -18.22 28.83 2.35
N LYS A 22 -17.29 28.94 3.31
CA LYS A 22 -17.42 29.95 4.37
C LYS A 22 -17.48 31.34 3.74
N ALA A 23 -18.44 32.16 4.16
CA ALA A 23 -18.54 33.54 3.76
C ALA A 23 -18.27 34.45 4.97
N GLU A 24 -17.47 35.48 4.80
CA GLU A 24 -17.13 36.44 5.83
C GLU A 24 -17.68 37.85 5.44
N ARG A 25 -18.25 38.51 6.41
CA ARG A 25 -18.71 39.89 6.27
C ARG A 25 -18.22 40.74 7.44
N ILE A 26 -17.45 41.75 7.14
CA ILE A 26 -16.97 42.72 8.12
C ILE A 26 -17.93 43.89 8.15
N LEU A 27 -18.50 44.19 9.30
CA LEU A 27 -19.33 45.37 9.57
C LEU A 27 -18.49 46.35 10.38
N PRO A 28 -18.08 47.48 9.81
CA PRO A 28 -17.15 48.39 10.47
C PRO A 28 -17.75 49.08 11.70
N GLN A 29 -19.05 49.27 11.72
CA GLN A 29 -19.75 49.83 12.88
C GLN A 29 -21.25 49.47 12.85
N VAL A 30 -21.73 48.88 13.91
CA VAL A 30 -23.15 48.54 14.07
C VAL A 30 -23.80 49.53 14.97
N THR A 31 -24.69 50.38 14.41
CA THR A 31 -25.37 51.46 15.15
C THR A 31 -26.88 51.25 15.28
N LYS A 32 -27.46 50.35 14.51
CA LYS A 32 -28.89 50.06 14.47
C LYS A 32 -29.16 48.62 14.05
N ASP A 33 -30.36 48.16 14.32
CA ASP A 33 -30.80 46.84 13.85
C ASP A 33 -30.77 46.80 12.30
N MET A 34 -30.17 45.74 11.77
CA MET A 34 -30.07 45.53 10.34
C MET A 34 -30.37 44.05 9.97
N ARG A 35 -30.91 43.91 8.79
CA ARG A 35 -31.14 42.59 8.20
C ARG A 35 -30.14 42.34 7.10
N LEU A 36 -29.36 41.27 7.24
CA LEU A 36 -28.32 40.88 6.29
C LEU A 36 -28.75 39.61 5.57
N ASN A 37 -28.80 39.67 4.25
CA ASN A 37 -28.94 38.49 3.40
C ASN A 37 -27.57 38.15 2.84
N VAL A 38 -27.14 36.90 3.05
CA VAL A 38 -25.86 36.41 2.58
C VAL A 38 -26.09 35.23 1.62
N GLN A 39 -25.53 35.34 0.43
CA GLN A 39 -25.47 34.25 -0.52
C GLN A 39 -24.17 33.46 -0.28
N MET A 40 -24.28 32.18 -0.11
CA MET A 40 -23.15 31.29 0.04
C MET A 40 -23.01 30.47 -1.23
N ASN A 41 -21.80 30.33 -1.73
CA ASN A 41 -21.49 29.50 -2.88
C ASN A 41 -21.42 28.04 -2.46
N TYR A 42 -22.07 27.16 -3.21
CA TYR A 42 -22.00 25.75 -3.02
C TYR A 42 -20.56 25.25 -3.24
N THR A 43 -20.02 24.57 -2.28
CA THR A 43 -18.79 23.81 -2.46
C THR A 43 -19.19 22.42 -2.91
N SER A 44 -18.92 22.08 -4.16
CA SER A 44 -18.74 20.68 -4.50
C SER A 44 -17.47 20.24 -3.80
N LEU A 45 -17.58 19.76 -2.57
CA LEU A 45 -16.61 18.79 -2.08
C LEU A 45 -16.73 17.60 -3.04
N GLU A 46 -15.89 17.58 -4.06
CA GLU A 46 -15.42 16.30 -4.53
C GLU A 46 -14.80 15.68 -3.28
N LEU A 47 -15.59 14.85 -2.61
CA LEU A 47 -15.07 13.86 -1.71
C LEU A 47 -14.13 13.07 -2.62
N GLY A 48 -12.84 13.42 -2.58
CA GLY A 48 -11.82 12.57 -3.16
C GLY A 48 -12.19 11.19 -2.65
N GLU A 49 -12.34 10.28 -3.59
CA GLU A 49 -12.70 8.89 -3.33
C GLU A 49 -11.99 8.49 -2.04
N VAL A 50 -12.74 8.47 -0.94
CA VAL A 50 -12.28 7.85 0.28
C VAL A 50 -12.25 6.39 -0.11
N VAL A 51 -11.15 5.98 -0.71
CA VAL A 51 -10.78 4.58 -0.73
C VAL A 51 -10.64 4.23 0.74
N ALA A 52 -11.76 3.89 1.35
CA ALA A 52 -11.76 3.16 2.60
C ALA A 52 -11.04 1.86 2.24
N THR A 53 -9.71 1.90 2.30
CA THR A 53 -8.92 0.71 2.44
C THR A 53 -9.37 0.17 3.78
N ALA A 54 -10.51 -0.54 3.77
CA ALA A 54 -10.84 -1.43 4.85
C ALA A 54 -9.59 -2.30 4.93
N ILE A 55 -8.76 -2.03 5.94
CA ILE A 55 -7.79 -3.00 6.40
C ILE A 55 -8.68 -4.14 6.90
N ARG A 56 -9.17 -4.91 5.96
CA ARG A 56 -9.76 -6.21 6.23
C ARG A 56 -8.60 -6.91 6.90
N LYS A 57 -8.67 -7.03 8.22
CA LYS A 57 -7.75 -7.86 8.98
C LYS A 57 -7.85 -9.21 8.30
N GLN A 58 -6.93 -9.44 7.37
CA GLN A 58 -6.99 -10.63 6.54
C GLN A 58 -6.83 -11.77 7.51
N THR A 59 -7.82 -12.61 7.58
CA THR A 59 -7.76 -13.92 8.24
C THR A 59 -6.82 -14.86 7.47
N THR A 60 -6.19 -14.36 6.42
CA THR A 60 -5.17 -15.06 5.64
C THR A 60 -3.82 -14.92 6.31
N THR A 61 -3.09 -16.00 6.36
CA THR A 61 -1.71 -16.08 6.83
C THR A 61 -0.69 -15.40 5.89
N LEU A 62 -1.18 -14.63 4.90
CA LEU A 62 -0.34 -13.83 4.01
C LEU A 62 0.20 -12.61 4.77
N GLU A 63 1.50 -12.57 4.96
CA GLU A 63 2.21 -11.44 5.53
C GLU A 63 2.75 -10.56 4.42
N THR A 64 2.42 -9.27 4.48
CA THR A 64 2.92 -8.29 3.52
C THR A 64 4.33 -7.84 3.93
N LEU A 65 5.27 -8.04 3.03
CA LEU A 65 6.66 -7.66 3.17
C LEU A 65 6.91 -6.31 2.52
N ASN A 66 7.66 -5.45 3.19
CA ASN A 66 8.14 -4.23 2.55
C ASN A 66 9.40 -4.54 1.73
N ALA A 67 9.31 -4.39 0.41
CA ALA A 67 10.42 -4.62 -0.51
C ALA A 67 11.65 -3.74 -0.22
N ASP A 68 11.46 -2.54 0.37
CA ASP A 68 12.58 -1.65 0.71
C ASP A 68 13.50 -2.25 1.79
N ARG A 69 13.00 -3.19 2.59
CA ARG A 69 13.83 -3.89 3.59
C ARG A 69 14.90 -4.78 2.98
N VAL A 70 14.75 -5.18 1.74
CA VAL A 70 15.79 -5.94 1.00
C VAL A 70 17.11 -5.17 1.01
N LYS A 71 17.07 -3.85 0.88
CA LYS A 71 18.27 -2.99 0.88
C LYS A 71 19.01 -2.95 2.22
N LEU A 72 18.36 -3.36 3.30
CA LEU A 72 18.93 -3.39 4.65
C LEU A 72 19.54 -4.75 5.00
N LEU A 73 19.25 -5.78 4.22
CA LEU A 73 19.79 -7.11 4.46
C LEU A 73 21.18 -7.25 3.82
N PRO A 74 22.15 -7.78 4.56
CA PRO A 74 23.44 -8.16 3.98
C PRO A 74 23.22 -9.40 3.11
N ASP A 75 23.06 -9.21 1.81
CA ASP A 75 22.91 -10.29 0.85
C ASP A 75 24.11 -10.28 -0.11
N PRO A 76 24.91 -11.35 -0.14
CA PRO A 76 26.05 -11.47 -1.04
C PRO A 76 25.64 -11.51 -2.52
N ALA A 77 24.40 -11.84 -2.83
CA ALA A 77 23.83 -11.87 -4.18
C ALA A 77 23.27 -10.52 -4.65
N GLY A 78 23.42 -9.45 -3.85
CA GLY A 78 22.99 -8.10 -4.23
C GLY A 78 21.57 -7.72 -3.84
N GLY A 79 20.96 -8.41 -2.89
CA GLY A 79 19.63 -8.14 -2.35
C GLY A 79 18.51 -8.76 -3.19
N SER A 80 18.01 -9.88 -2.73
CA SER A 80 16.91 -10.60 -3.37
C SER A 80 15.64 -10.56 -2.50
N ILE A 81 14.48 -10.66 -3.11
CA ILE A 81 13.20 -10.80 -2.39
C ILE A 81 13.20 -12.09 -1.57
N GLU A 82 13.81 -13.14 -2.09
CA GLU A 82 13.91 -14.45 -1.44
C GLU A 82 14.77 -14.39 -0.18
N SER A 83 15.81 -13.56 -0.14
CA SER A 83 16.60 -13.36 1.08
C SER A 83 15.77 -12.74 2.20
N LEU A 84 14.80 -11.88 1.86
CA LEU A 84 13.83 -11.35 2.81
C LEU A 84 12.89 -12.46 3.32
N VAL A 85 12.46 -13.37 2.44
CA VAL A 85 11.62 -14.51 2.82
C VAL A 85 12.33 -15.45 3.79
N VAL A 86 13.64 -15.65 3.65
CA VAL A 86 14.44 -16.47 4.56
C VAL A 86 14.46 -15.92 6.01
N THR A 87 14.15 -14.66 6.22
CA THR A 87 14.04 -14.09 7.57
C THR A 87 12.81 -14.56 8.35
N PHE A 88 11.86 -15.23 7.68
CA PHE A 88 10.64 -15.73 8.33
C PHE A 88 10.88 -17.04 9.07
N ALA A 89 10.10 -17.22 10.13
CA ALA A 89 10.13 -18.44 10.91
C ALA A 89 9.71 -19.66 10.06
N GLY A 90 10.53 -20.70 10.08
CA GLY A 90 10.29 -21.94 9.33
C GLY A 90 10.73 -21.90 7.87
N VAL A 91 11.41 -20.84 7.44
CA VAL A 91 12.05 -20.76 6.13
C VAL A 91 13.55 -20.96 6.29
N THR A 92 14.12 -21.77 5.44
CA THR A 92 15.57 -22.07 5.42
C THR A 92 16.10 -21.99 4.00
N SER A 93 17.35 -21.56 3.85
CA SER A 93 18.09 -21.64 2.61
C SER A 93 19.33 -22.48 2.80
N ASN A 94 19.65 -23.30 1.83
CA ASN A 94 20.85 -24.16 1.87
C ASN A 94 22.07 -23.48 1.24
N ASN A 95 21.87 -22.39 0.49
CA ASN A 95 22.93 -21.69 -0.21
C ASN A 95 22.60 -20.20 -0.26
N GLU A 96 23.45 -19.36 0.29
CA GLU A 96 23.30 -17.90 0.31
C GLU A 96 23.39 -17.26 -1.08
N LEU A 97 23.98 -17.95 -2.06
CA LEU A 97 24.07 -17.48 -3.44
C LEU A 97 22.91 -17.98 -4.31
N SER A 98 21.93 -18.63 -3.72
CA SER A 98 20.77 -19.17 -4.41
C SER A 98 19.48 -18.55 -3.90
N SER A 99 18.58 -18.20 -4.80
CA SER A 99 17.21 -17.77 -4.47
C SER A 99 16.30 -18.92 -4.01
N GLN A 100 16.82 -20.13 -3.96
CA GLN A 100 16.06 -21.29 -3.52
C GLN A 100 15.90 -21.28 -1.99
N TYR A 101 14.67 -21.46 -1.55
CA TYR A 101 14.34 -21.57 -0.14
C TYR A 101 13.38 -22.75 0.11
N SER A 102 13.46 -23.29 1.29
CA SER A 102 12.60 -24.36 1.80
C SER A 102 11.74 -23.84 2.93
N VAL A 103 10.47 -24.19 2.92
CA VAL A 103 9.50 -23.76 3.93
C VAL A 103 8.98 -24.97 4.68
N ARG A 104 9.15 -24.97 6.01
CA ARG A 104 8.70 -26.04 6.93
C ARG A 104 9.15 -27.42 6.51
N GLY A 105 10.35 -27.53 5.92
CA GLY A 105 10.93 -28.81 5.50
C GLY A 105 10.44 -29.30 4.14
N GLY A 106 9.63 -28.53 3.42
CA GLY A 106 9.25 -28.84 2.03
C GLY A 106 10.39 -28.57 1.05
N SER A 107 10.29 -29.15 -0.14
CA SER A 107 11.21 -28.89 -1.24
C SER A 107 10.97 -27.48 -1.83
N TYR A 108 11.99 -26.93 -2.48
CA TYR A 108 11.83 -25.64 -3.17
C TYR A 108 10.78 -25.71 -4.31
N ASP A 109 10.59 -26.87 -4.92
CA ASP A 109 9.58 -27.10 -5.97
C ASP A 109 8.13 -27.02 -5.45
N GLU A 110 7.94 -27.11 -4.13
CA GLU A 110 6.63 -27.00 -3.49
C GLU A 110 6.23 -25.55 -3.19
N ASN A 111 7.11 -24.61 -3.46
CA ASN A 111 6.83 -23.20 -3.35
C ASN A 111 6.21 -22.70 -4.66
N ILE A 112 5.18 -21.87 -4.54
CA ILE A 112 4.57 -21.21 -5.70
C ILE A 112 4.90 -19.74 -5.70
N VAL A 113 5.24 -19.21 -6.85
CA VAL A 113 5.57 -17.79 -7.03
C VAL A 113 4.61 -17.18 -8.05
N TYR A 114 3.93 -16.12 -7.66
CA TYR A 114 3.12 -15.29 -8.53
C TYR A 114 3.76 -13.94 -8.77
N VAL A 115 3.67 -13.45 -9.99
CA VAL A 115 4.07 -12.09 -10.36
C VAL A 115 2.90 -11.43 -11.08
N ASN A 116 2.36 -10.35 -10.51
CA ASN A 116 1.18 -9.66 -11.02
C ASN A 116 -0.01 -10.60 -11.28
N GLY A 117 -0.20 -11.61 -10.42
CA GLY A 117 -1.27 -12.60 -10.53
C GLY A 117 -1.04 -13.73 -11.54
N LEU A 118 0.15 -13.79 -12.16
CA LEU A 118 0.55 -14.89 -13.06
C LEU A 118 1.53 -15.81 -12.34
N GLU A 119 1.27 -17.11 -12.40
CA GLU A 119 2.17 -18.12 -11.85
C GLU A 119 3.47 -18.20 -12.65
N VAL A 120 4.60 -18.21 -11.94
CA VAL A 120 5.92 -18.43 -12.53
C VAL A 120 6.36 -19.84 -12.24
N PHE A 121 6.34 -20.69 -13.25
CA PHE A 121 6.56 -22.13 -13.09
C PHE A 121 7.97 -22.50 -12.59
N ARG A 122 8.98 -21.78 -13.00
CA ARG A 122 10.38 -21.96 -12.53
C ARG A 122 10.98 -20.60 -12.20
N PRO A 123 10.86 -20.14 -10.96
CA PRO A 123 11.27 -18.79 -10.56
C PRO A 123 12.79 -18.68 -10.37
N LEU A 124 13.57 -19.15 -11.33
CA LEU A 124 15.02 -19.15 -11.32
C LEU A 124 15.55 -18.60 -12.64
N LEU A 125 16.62 -17.83 -12.59
CA LEU A 125 17.34 -17.42 -13.77
C LEU A 125 18.07 -18.62 -14.39
N ILE A 126 17.93 -18.77 -15.69
CA ILE A 126 18.65 -19.78 -16.48
C ILE A 126 19.63 -19.06 -17.39
N ARG A 127 20.93 -19.37 -17.25
CA ARG A 127 21.97 -18.85 -18.11
C ARG A 127 22.75 -20.01 -18.73
N SER A 128 22.95 -19.95 -20.05
CA SER A 128 23.74 -20.93 -20.77
C SER A 128 23.33 -22.40 -20.53
N GLY A 129 22.03 -22.66 -20.30
CA GLY A 129 21.52 -24.00 -20.03
C GLY A 129 21.76 -24.54 -18.62
N GLN A 130 22.41 -23.76 -17.77
CA GLN A 130 22.58 -24.07 -16.34
C GLN A 130 21.67 -23.16 -15.48
N GLN A 131 21.13 -23.73 -14.43
CA GLN A 131 20.39 -23.00 -13.38
C GLN A 131 21.37 -22.17 -12.56
N GLU A 132 21.36 -20.86 -12.79
CA GLU A 132 22.01 -19.95 -11.85
C GLU A 132 20.99 -19.66 -10.75
N GLY A 133 21.13 -20.10 -9.57
CA GLY A 133 20.17 -19.94 -8.49
C GLY A 133 19.84 -18.50 -8.07
N LEU A 134 20.07 -17.52 -8.93
CA LEU A 134 19.81 -16.11 -8.68
C LEU A 134 18.31 -15.77 -8.84
N SER A 135 17.85 -14.77 -8.11
CA SER A 135 16.51 -14.22 -8.25
C SER A 135 16.31 -13.60 -9.63
N PHE A 136 15.14 -13.85 -10.22
CA PHE A 136 14.70 -13.16 -11.43
C PHE A 136 13.94 -11.86 -11.12
N ILE A 137 13.68 -11.59 -9.84
CA ILE A 137 12.86 -10.48 -9.37
C ILE A 137 13.76 -9.27 -9.09
N ASN A 138 13.38 -8.12 -9.65
CA ASN A 138 14.02 -6.87 -9.30
C ASN A 138 13.29 -6.20 -8.13
N PRO A 139 13.91 -6.07 -6.95
CA PRO A 139 13.26 -5.45 -5.79
C PRO A 139 12.91 -3.98 -6.00
N ASP A 140 13.65 -3.24 -6.83
CA ASP A 140 13.36 -1.83 -7.11
C ASP A 140 12.07 -1.63 -7.92
N MET A 141 11.69 -2.62 -8.71
CA MET A 141 10.42 -2.61 -9.47
C MET A 141 9.24 -3.13 -8.66
N THR A 142 9.47 -3.66 -7.47
CA THR A 142 8.45 -4.31 -6.65
C THR A 142 7.70 -3.27 -5.81
N GLU A 143 6.37 -3.31 -5.84
CA GLU A 143 5.48 -2.48 -5.02
C GLU A 143 5.11 -3.19 -3.72
N ALA A 144 4.68 -4.45 -3.84
CA ALA A 144 4.26 -5.26 -2.71
C ALA A 144 4.70 -6.71 -2.87
N VAL A 145 5.07 -7.31 -1.77
CA VAL A 145 5.41 -8.73 -1.65
C VAL A 145 4.54 -9.32 -0.56
N ASN A 146 3.76 -10.34 -0.88
CA ASN A 146 2.98 -11.08 0.07
C ASN A 146 3.52 -12.50 0.17
N PHE A 147 3.81 -12.95 1.38
CA PHE A 147 4.33 -14.28 1.63
C PHE A 147 3.43 -15.05 2.60
N SER A 148 3.25 -16.34 2.36
CA SER A 148 2.61 -17.24 3.30
C SER A 148 3.34 -18.58 3.37
N ALA A 149 3.68 -18.99 4.57
CA ALA A 149 4.26 -20.29 4.87
C ALA A 149 3.20 -21.38 5.13
N GLY A 150 2.10 -21.37 4.40
CA GLY A 150 0.98 -22.29 4.50
C GLY A 150 -0.32 -21.63 4.95
N GLY A 151 -1.46 -22.28 4.69
CA GLY A 151 -2.79 -21.73 4.99
C GLY A 151 -3.22 -20.60 4.06
N PHE A 152 -2.81 -20.65 2.81
CA PHE A 152 -3.14 -19.65 1.79
C PHE A 152 -4.53 -19.84 1.19
N GLU A 153 -5.03 -18.83 0.51
CA GLU A 153 -6.33 -18.82 -0.14
C GLU A 153 -6.44 -19.86 -1.25
N THR A 154 -7.65 -20.31 -1.54
CA THR A 154 -7.94 -21.31 -2.58
C THR A 154 -7.53 -20.92 -4.00
N ARG A 155 -7.31 -19.64 -4.24
CA ARG A 155 -6.78 -19.14 -5.54
C ARG A 155 -5.35 -19.58 -5.81
N TYR A 156 -4.60 -19.89 -4.76
CA TYR A 156 -3.24 -20.39 -4.86
C TYR A 156 -3.29 -21.93 -4.75
N GLY A 157 -3.55 -22.57 -5.86
CA GLY A 157 -3.60 -24.04 -5.94
C GLY A 157 -2.27 -24.66 -6.30
N ASP A 158 -2.23 -26.00 -6.28
CA ASP A 158 -1.18 -26.84 -6.85
C ASP A 158 0.14 -26.99 -6.07
N LYS A 159 0.43 -26.13 -5.08
CA LYS A 159 1.65 -26.21 -4.27
C LYS A 159 1.32 -26.26 -2.78
N MET A 160 2.21 -26.88 -1.98
CA MET A 160 1.87 -27.27 -0.61
C MET A 160 2.65 -26.51 0.46
N SER A 161 3.82 -25.95 0.15
CA SER A 161 4.71 -25.40 1.17
C SER A 161 4.53 -23.90 1.38
N SER A 162 4.58 -23.10 0.32
CA SER A 162 4.45 -21.65 0.45
C SER A 162 3.92 -20.95 -0.81
N VAL A 163 3.46 -19.74 -0.60
CA VAL A 163 3.06 -18.80 -1.67
C VAL A 163 3.85 -17.53 -1.51
N LEU A 164 4.45 -17.07 -2.61
CA LEU A 164 5.09 -15.77 -2.75
C LEU A 164 4.38 -15.00 -3.88
N ASP A 165 3.62 -13.98 -3.53
CA ASP A 165 2.86 -13.17 -4.49
C ASP A 165 3.46 -11.76 -4.58
N ILE A 166 3.95 -11.41 -5.76
CA ILE A 166 4.71 -10.20 -6.03
C ILE A 166 3.92 -9.31 -6.97
N THR A 167 3.77 -8.06 -6.57
CA THR A 167 3.14 -7.03 -7.39
C THR A 167 4.17 -5.98 -7.76
N TYR A 168 4.34 -5.73 -9.05
CA TYR A 168 5.21 -4.67 -9.55
C TYR A 168 4.55 -3.30 -9.52
N LYS A 169 5.39 -2.28 -9.37
CA LYS A 169 4.98 -0.87 -9.43
C LYS A 169 4.33 -0.55 -10.77
N LYS A 170 3.21 0.15 -10.71
CA LYS A 170 2.58 0.71 -11.92
C LYS A 170 3.21 2.07 -12.22
N PRO A 171 3.67 2.33 -13.44
CA PRO A 171 4.21 3.64 -13.79
C PRO A 171 3.11 4.70 -13.65
N LYS A 172 3.42 5.76 -12.90
CA LYS A 172 2.47 6.86 -12.67
C LYS A 172 2.68 8.03 -13.62
N ILE A 173 3.88 8.19 -14.15
CA ILE A 173 4.29 9.29 -15.04
C ILE A 173 5.27 8.72 -16.07
N PHE A 174 5.16 9.19 -17.30
CA PHE A 174 6.22 8.99 -18.31
C PHE A 174 7.35 9.96 -17.96
N GLU A 175 8.49 9.45 -17.53
CA GLU A 175 9.75 10.17 -17.46
C GLU A 175 10.57 9.90 -18.71
#